data_96ec607b10d6e2a97b52932317ff9858
#
_entry.id   96ec607b10d6e2a97b52932317ff9858
#
_cell.length_a   1.000
_cell.length_b   1.000
_cell.length_c   1.000
_cell.angle_alpha   90.00
_cell.angle_beta   90.00
_cell.angle_gamma   90.00
#
_symmetry.space_group_name_H-M   'P 1'
#
loop_
_entity.id
_entity.type
_entity.pdbx_description
1 polymer ?
#
loop_
_entity_poly.entity_id
_entity_poly.type
_entity_poly.pdbx_seq_one_letter_code
_entity_poly.pdbx_strand_id
1 'polypeptide(L)'
;RQFYEYHKEYDVVFATVHLDTAVPQFLVKPIMDDNDLHNLRKKVFNELLNKTIYEVNSASLLHVISKYVDVKDRKGLLTALKSYLGETTQEMVLTEHCHQMDTNNLHDLLTPETVHIAEHELTWMEAIQTASEPLLRNGCITTKYIENMIYSVKYDKPIWTIADGLLLAHASVEEGVNALGMSLLKLPESICFNGYMEAVIVVVMATPNREIHLKALYALIDIVENEEDFNRMKSTDSISEILDIISKERYEVC
;
A
#
# COMPACT_ATOMS: atom_id res chain seq x y z
N ARG A 1 -18.76 -0.27 -27.97
CA ARG A 1 -18.21 0.12 -29.30
C ARG A 1 -17.24 1.30 -29.24
N GLN A 2 -17.28 2.19 -28.24
CA GLN A 2 -16.35 3.35 -28.12
C GLN A 2 -15.00 3.00 -27.51
N PHE A 3 -14.85 1.84 -26.91
CA PHE A 3 -13.61 1.41 -26.23
C PHE A 3 -12.42 1.19 -27.18
N TYR A 4 -12.68 0.92 -28.47
CA TYR A 4 -11.62 0.63 -29.46
C TYR A 4 -11.04 1.87 -30.16
N GLU A 5 -11.57 3.05 -29.92
CA GLU A 5 -11.15 4.26 -30.67
C GLU A 5 -10.16 5.17 -29.92
N TYR A 6 -9.89 4.93 -28.63
CA TYR A 6 -8.96 5.73 -27.84
C TYR A 6 -7.72 4.91 -27.45
N HIS A 7 -6.61 5.18 -28.10
CA HIS A 7 -5.27 4.68 -27.73
C HIS A 7 -4.74 5.33 -26.44
N LYS A 8 -5.54 5.35 -25.37
CA LYS A 8 -5.04 5.68 -24.04
C LYS A 8 -4.66 4.39 -23.35
N GLU A 9 -3.49 4.37 -22.73
CA GLU A 9 -3.12 3.31 -21.82
C GLU A 9 -3.99 3.39 -20.58
N TYR A 10 -4.76 2.33 -20.33
CA TYR A 10 -5.57 2.20 -19.13
C TYR A 10 -4.95 1.13 -18.24
N ASP A 11 -4.90 1.40 -16.95
CA ASP A 11 -4.39 0.43 -15.97
C ASP A 11 -5.42 -0.65 -15.65
N VAL A 12 -6.69 -0.29 -15.62
CA VAL A 12 -7.82 -1.18 -15.31
C VAL A 12 -9.07 -0.77 -16.10
N VAL A 13 -9.99 -1.71 -16.27
CA VAL A 13 -11.29 -1.51 -16.91
C VAL A 13 -12.40 -2.04 -16.02
N PHE A 14 -13.43 -1.22 -15.82
CA PHE A 14 -14.68 -1.64 -15.18
C PHE A 14 -15.72 -1.90 -16.27
N ALA A 15 -16.30 -3.09 -16.26
CA ALA A 15 -17.29 -3.49 -17.28
C ALA A 15 -18.42 -4.29 -16.65
N THR A 16 -19.61 -4.20 -17.23
CA THR A 16 -20.78 -5.02 -16.84
C THR A 16 -20.82 -6.36 -17.55
N VAL A 17 -19.99 -6.54 -18.58
CA VAL A 17 -19.83 -7.78 -19.35
C VAL A 17 -18.34 -8.01 -19.60
N HIS A 18 -17.97 -9.26 -19.85
CA HIS A 18 -16.59 -9.60 -20.17
C HIS A 18 -16.19 -8.98 -21.51
N LEU A 19 -15.03 -8.30 -21.52
CA LEU A 19 -14.42 -7.70 -22.71
C LEU A 19 -13.19 -8.50 -23.13
N ASP A 20 -12.97 -8.61 -24.43
CA ASP A 20 -11.73 -9.18 -24.96
C ASP A 20 -10.64 -8.09 -24.94
N THR A 21 -9.89 -8.04 -23.83
CA THR A 21 -8.84 -7.04 -23.58
C THR A 21 -7.71 -7.65 -22.77
N ALA A 22 -6.48 -7.21 -23.03
CA ALA A 22 -5.32 -7.56 -22.23
C ALA A 22 -5.20 -6.74 -20.91
N VAL A 23 -6.01 -5.68 -20.77
CA VAL A 23 -6.05 -4.86 -19.57
C VAL A 23 -6.87 -5.58 -18.50
N PRO A 24 -6.43 -5.61 -17.23
CA PRO A 24 -7.21 -6.14 -16.14
C PRO A 24 -8.61 -5.53 -16.10
N GLN A 25 -9.62 -6.41 -15.99
CA GLN A 25 -11.00 -5.97 -15.98
C GLN A 25 -11.72 -6.46 -14.72
N PHE A 26 -12.51 -5.57 -14.15
CA PHE A 26 -13.38 -5.85 -13.02
C PHE A 26 -14.82 -5.85 -13.51
N LEU A 27 -15.50 -6.99 -13.33
CA LEU A 27 -16.93 -7.07 -13.61
C LEU A 27 -17.71 -6.39 -12.48
N VAL A 28 -18.47 -5.37 -12.85
CA VAL A 28 -19.29 -4.59 -11.93
C VAL A 28 -20.76 -4.78 -12.24
N LYS A 29 -21.62 -4.70 -11.21
CA LYS A 29 -23.07 -4.67 -11.40
C LYS A 29 -23.48 -3.30 -11.95
N PRO A 30 -24.55 -3.21 -12.78
CA PRO A 30 -25.08 -1.92 -13.23
C PRO A 30 -25.55 -1.01 -12.08
N ILE A 31 -25.98 -1.59 -10.99
CA ILE A 31 -26.33 -0.94 -9.72
C ILE A 31 -25.54 -1.67 -8.64
N MET A 32 -24.70 -0.95 -7.90
CA MET A 32 -23.87 -1.46 -6.83
C MET A 32 -24.36 -0.90 -5.50
N ASP A 33 -24.42 -1.76 -4.49
CA ASP A 33 -24.60 -1.35 -3.10
C ASP A 33 -23.24 -1.06 -2.43
N ASP A 34 -23.25 -0.57 -1.19
CA ASP A 34 -22.04 -0.19 -0.46
C ASP A 34 -21.08 -1.37 -0.26
N ASN A 35 -21.63 -2.58 -0.06
CA ASN A 35 -20.83 -3.79 0.09
C ASN A 35 -20.19 -4.21 -1.25
N ASP A 36 -20.90 -4.05 -2.36
CA ASP A 36 -20.36 -4.27 -3.71
C ASP A 36 -19.19 -3.29 -3.99
N LEU A 37 -19.37 -2.01 -3.61
CA LEU A 37 -18.32 -0.99 -3.76
C LEU A 37 -17.09 -1.28 -2.90
N HIS A 38 -17.30 -1.64 -1.64
CA HIS A 38 -16.23 -2.03 -0.72
C HIS A 38 -15.42 -3.22 -1.27
N ASN A 39 -16.10 -4.29 -1.70
CA ASN A 39 -15.46 -5.46 -2.28
C ASN A 39 -14.73 -5.14 -3.60
N LEU A 40 -15.31 -4.24 -4.42
CA LEU A 40 -14.67 -3.80 -5.65
C LEU A 40 -13.39 -3.02 -5.37
N ARG A 41 -13.40 -2.07 -4.41
CA ARG A 41 -12.23 -1.32 -4.00
C ARG A 41 -11.10 -2.24 -3.52
N LYS A 42 -11.41 -3.22 -2.66
CA LYS A 42 -10.44 -4.23 -2.22
C LYS A 42 -9.81 -4.98 -3.41
N LYS A 43 -10.62 -5.42 -4.36
CA LYS A 43 -10.14 -6.13 -5.56
C LYS A 43 -9.27 -5.26 -6.45
N VAL A 44 -9.72 -4.04 -6.74
CA VAL A 44 -8.97 -3.08 -7.58
C VAL A 44 -7.64 -2.73 -6.93
N PHE A 45 -7.66 -2.47 -5.63
CA PHE A 45 -6.46 -2.12 -4.88
C PHE A 45 -5.45 -3.26 -4.88
N ASN A 46 -5.89 -4.50 -4.64
CA ASN A 46 -5.02 -5.68 -4.75
C ASN A 46 -4.41 -5.82 -6.14
N GLU A 47 -5.20 -5.63 -7.19
CA GLU A 47 -4.73 -5.76 -8.55
C GLU A 47 -3.74 -4.64 -8.91
N LEU A 48 -4.00 -3.40 -8.47
CA LEU A 48 -3.09 -2.27 -8.71
C LEU A 48 -1.79 -2.41 -7.92
N LEU A 49 -1.85 -2.81 -6.65
CA LEU A 49 -0.66 -3.11 -5.86
C LEU A 49 0.18 -4.22 -6.50
N ASN A 50 -0.49 -5.26 -7.01
CA ASN A 50 0.19 -6.36 -7.70
C ASN A 50 0.76 -5.93 -9.06
N LYS A 51 0.19 -4.92 -9.72
CA LYS A 51 0.64 -4.42 -11.03
C LYS A 51 1.79 -3.42 -10.96
N THR A 52 1.86 -2.63 -9.92
CA THR A 52 2.96 -1.64 -9.74
C THR A 52 4.30 -2.32 -9.48
N ILE A 53 4.26 -3.63 -9.26
CA ILE A 53 5.43 -4.47 -9.12
C ILE A 53 5.35 -5.51 -10.23
N TYR A 54 6.11 -5.33 -11.32
CA TYR A 54 6.32 -6.36 -12.31
C TYR A 54 6.47 -7.71 -11.60
N GLU A 55 5.73 -8.74 -12.05
CA GLU A 55 5.88 -10.10 -11.53
C GLU A 55 7.30 -10.62 -11.87
N VAL A 56 8.27 -10.13 -11.12
CA VAL A 56 9.61 -10.70 -11.11
C VAL A 56 9.51 -11.93 -10.20
N ASN A 57 8.90 -12.99 -10.72
CA ASN A 57 9.00 -14.29 -10.07
C ASN A 57 10.27 -15.01 -10.53
N SER A 58 10.70 -15.98 -9.75
CA SER A 58 11.92 -16.76 -10.03
C SER A 58 11.91 -17.43 -11.39
N ALA A 59 10.75 -17.85 -11.88
CA ALA A 59 10.60 -18.47 -13.19
C ALA A 59 10.78 -17.47 -14.33
N SER A 60 10.21 -16.26 -14.22
CA SER A 60 10.37 -15.17 -15.17
C SER A 60 11.81 -14.69 -15.24
N LEU A 61 12.49 -14.54 -14.10
CA LEU A 61 13.93 -14.22 -14.03
C LEU A 61 14.77 -15.32 -14.68
N LEU A 62 14.52 -16.59 -14.35
CA LEU A 62 15.24 -17.70 -14.95
C LEU A 62 15.05 -17.72 -16.47
N HIS A 63 13.84 -17.42 -16.97
CA HIS A 63 13.56 -17.33 -18.40
C HIS A 63 14.36 -16.20 -19.07
N VAL A 64 14.39 -15.01 -18.47
CA VAL A 64 15.17 -13.88 -18.98
C VAL A 64 16.66 -14.20 -18.97
N ILE A 65 17.21 -14.69 -17.86
CA ILE A 65 18.63 -15.07 -17.74
C ILE A 65 19.01 -16.10 -18.81
N SER A 66 18.15 -17.10 -19.04
CA SER A 66 18.41 -18.17 -20.03
C SER A 66 18.44 -17.69 -21.48
N LYS A 67 18.00 -16.44 -21.78
CA LYS A 67 18.14 -15.83 -23.12
C LYS A 67 19.54 -15.31 -23.40
N TYR A 68 20.31 -14.99 -22.35
CA TYR A 68 21.60 -14.31 -22.46
C TYR A 68 22.77 -15.19 -22.06
N VAL A 69 22.54 -16.22 -21.24
CA VAL A 69 23.56 -17.13 -20.73
C VAL A 69 23.06 -18.57 -20.71
N ASP A 70 23.97 -19.53 -20.99
CA ASP A 70 23.68 -20.94 -20.82
C ASP A 70 23.74 -21.33 -19.35
N VAL A 71 22.57 -21.67 -18.79
CA VAL A 71 22.41 -22.00 -17.35
C VAL A 71 22.65 -23.49 -17.17
N LYS A 72 23.84 -23.86 -16.68
CA LYS A 72 24.24 -25.26 -16.46
C LYS A 72 23.41 -25.97 -15.37
N ASP A 73 23.05 -25.25 -14.30
CA ASP A 73 22.19 -25.74 -13.22
C ASP A 73 20.94 -24.90 -13.06
N ARG A 74 19.92 -25.21 -13.88
CA ARG A 74 18.64 -24.50 -13.85
C ARG A 74 17.88 -24.69 -12.55
N LYS A 75 17.99 -25.88 -11.90
CA LYS A 75 17.29 -26.15 -10.64
C LYS A 75 17.93 -25.40 -9.49
N GLY A 76 19.26 -25.40 -9.41
CA GLY A 76 19.98 -24.65 -8.39
C GLY A 76 19.76 -23.16 -8.50
N LEU A 77 19.81 -22.60 -9.74
CA LEU A 77 19.53 -21.19 -9.96
C LEU A 77 18.07 -20.84 -9.62
N LEU A 78 17.10 -21.67 -10.00
CA LEU A 78 15.69 -21.45 -9.65
C LEU A 78 15.48 -21.46 -8.14
N THR A 79 16.12 -22.38 -7.41
CA THR A 79 16.06 -22.45 -5.96
C THR A 79 16.68 -21.21 -5.31
N ALA A 80 17.84 -20.77 -5.81
CA ALA A 80 18.49 -19.55 -5.33
C ALA A 80 17.63 -18.30 -5.59
N LEU A 81 17.03 -18.19 -6.78
CA LEU A 81 16.12 -17.10 -7.12
C LEU A 81 14.86 -17.11 -6.24
N LYS A 82 14.25 -18.27 -5.99
CA LYS A 82 13.12 -18.41 -5.06
C LYS A 82 13.48 -17.94 -3.66
N SER A 83 14.62 -18.38 -3.15
CA SER A 83 15.12 -17.96 -1.84
C SER A 83 15.38 -16.45 -1.79
N TYR A 84 15.96 -15.87 -2.83
CA TYR A 84 16.25 -14.44 -2.94
C TYR A 84 14.99 -13.59 -3.04
N LEU A 85 13.97 -14.07 -3.78
CA LEU A 85 12.68 -13.40 -3.96
C LEU A 85 11.68 -13.67 -2.81
N GLY A 86 12.06 -14.48 -1.83
CA GLY A 86 11.16 -14.88 -0.74
C GLY A 86 10.03 -15.83 -1.19
N GLU A 87 10.15 -16.45 -2.38
CA GLU A 87 9.19 -17.46 -2.84
C GLU A 87 9.39 -18.75 -2.04
N THR A 88 8.55 -19.00 -1.06
CA THR A 88 8.54 -20.26 -0.29
C THR A 88 7.98 -21.39 -1.16
N THR A 89 8.75 -22.47 -1.30
CA THR A 89 8.26 -23.74 -1.84
C THR A 89 7.21 -24.31 -0.89
N GLN A 90 5.99 -24.42 -1.33
CA GLN A 90 4.82 -24.87 -0.59
C GLN A 90 4.83 -26.36 -0.19
N GLU A 91 5.98 -27.04 -0.12
CA GLU A 91 6.04 -28.48 0.14
C GLU A 91 6.81 -28.93 1.39
N MET A 92 7.32 -28.04 2.23
CA MET A 92 8.05 -28.47 3.43
C MET A 92 7.96 -27.55 4.63
N VAL A 93 6.80 -27.08 5.05
CA VAL A 93 6.60 -26.64 6.45
C VAL A 93 5.11 -26.67 6.81
N LEU A 94 4.55 -27.86 6.98
CA LEU A 94 3.23 -28.05 7.59
C LEU A 94 3.29 -28.29 9.11
N THR A 95 4.40 -28.01 9.75
CA THR A 95 4.51 -28.15 11.21
C THR A 95 5.59 -27.19 11.72
N GLU A 96 5.25 -25.98 12.07
CA GLU A 96 5.93 -25.15 13.09
C GLU A 96 5.84 -23.62 12.89
N HIS A 97 5.21 -23.09 11.82
CA HIS A 97 5.13 -21.63 11.62
C HIS A 97 3.72 -21.05 11.64
N CYS A 98 2.75 -21.75 12.28
CA CYS A 98 1.39 -21.23 12.49
C CYS A 98 1.27 -20.09 13.52
N HIS A 99 2.37 -19.58 14.07
CA HIS A 99 2.32 -18.59 15.16
C HIS A 99 2.90 -17.21 14.82
N GLN A 100 3.27 -16.92 13.56
CA GLN A 100 3.87 -15.62 13.20
C GLN A 100 3.11 -14.86 12.10
N MET A 101 1.97 -15.34 11.61
CA MET A 101 1.16 -14.62 10.60
C MET A 101 0.06 -13.70 11.16
N ASP A 102 -0.12 -13.64 12.48
CA ASP A 102 -1.30 -13.00 13.09
C ASP A 102 -1.09 -11.60 13.69
N THR A 103 0.04 -10.95 13.53
CA THR A 103 0.35 -9.76 14.35
C THR A 103 0.46 -8.43 13.62
N ASN A 104 0.11 -8.33 12.34
CA ASN A 104 0.22 -7.06 11.63
C ASN A 104 -1.14 -6.35 11.51
N ASN A 105 -1.84 -6.19 12.63
CA ASN A 105 -3.03 -5.34 12.68
C ASN A 105 -2.62 -3.87 12.59
N LEU A 106 -3.54 -3.02 12.14
CA LEU A 106 -3.28 -1.59 12.04
C LEU A 106 -2.86 -0.98 13.39
N HIS A 107 -3.49 -1.40 14.49
CA HIS A 107 -3.19 -0.92 15.85
C HIS A 107 -1.81 -1.37 16.37
N ASP A 108 -1.21 -2.44 15.80
CA ASP A 108 0.16 -2.87 16.15
C ASP A 108 1.21 -1.97 15.47
N LEU A 109 0.87 -1.37 14.34
CA LEU A 109 1.74 -0.52 13.55
C LEU A 109 1.56 0.98 13.85
N LEU A 110 0.32 1.41 14.13
CA LEU A 110 0.00 2.76 14.52
C LEU A 110 -0.21 2.83 16.05
N THR A 111 0.86 3.22 16.72
CA THR A 111 0.99 3.29 18.19
C THR A 111 1.20 4.74 18.64
N PRO A 112 1.19 5.05 19.94
CA PRO A 112 1.51 6.40 20.42
C PRO A 112 2.87 6.93 19.94
N GLU A 113 3.81 6.06 19.60
CA GLU A 113 5.14 6.40 19.10
C GLU A 113 5.16 6.70 17.59
N THR A 114 4.15 6.24 16.84
CA THR A 114 4.07 6.38 15.38
C THR A 114 2.92 7.26 14.91
N VAL A 115 2.04 7.71 15.82
CA VAL A 115 0.95 8.65 15.53
C VAL A 115 1.29 10.01 16.11
N HIS A 116 1.29 11.04 15.26
CA HIS A 116 1.61 12.41 15.65
C HIS A 116 0.58 13.41 15.12
N ILE A 117 0.48 14.55 15.79
CA ILE A 117 -0.29 15.72 15.36
C ILE A 117 0.70 16.87 15.18
N ALA A 118 0.70 17.51 14.02
CA ALA A 118 1.57 18.66 13.77
C ALA A 118 1.08 19.88 14.58
N GLU A 119 2.01 20.56 15.25
CA GLU A 119 1.70 21.72 16.09
C GLU A 119 1.59 23.02 15.26
N HIS A 120 2.08 23.03 14.04
CA HIS A 120 2.09 24.18 13.14
C HIS A 120 1.92 23.76 11.68
N GLU A 121 1.65 24.72 10.82
CA GLU A 121 1.58 24.51 9.39
C GLU A 121 2.91 24.00 8.82
N LEU A 122 2.82 23.03 7.93
CA LEU A 122 3.96 22.40 7.25
C LEU A 122 3.77 22.54 5.74
N THR A 123 4.88 22.62 5.03
CA THR A 123 4.84 22.36 3.58
C THR A 123 4.60 20.87 3.33
N TRP A 124 4.17 20.51 2.13
CA TRP A 124 3.92 19.11 1.78
C TRP A 124 5.20 18.23 1.92
N MET A 125 6.39 18.78 1.65
CA MET A 125 7.65 18.06 1.84
C MET A 125 7.95 17.83 3.32
N GLU A 126 7.79 18.86 4.15
CA GLU A 126 7.96 18.75 5.59
C GLU A 126 6.96 17.78 6.20
N ALA A 127 5.71 17.74 5.71
CA ALA A 127 4.70 16.80 6.17
C ALA A 127 5.11 15.34 5.90
N ILE A 128 5.64 15.01 4.72
CA ILE A 128 6.16 13.66 4.42
C ILE A 128 7.37 13.36 5.30
N GLN A 129 8.29 14.30 5.48
CA GLN A 129 9.47 14.12 6.33
C GLN A 129 9.07 13.86 7.79
N THR A 130 8.22 14.72 8.36
CA THR A 130 7.74 14.60 9.74
C THR A 130 6.96 13.31 9.95
N ALA A 131 6.07 12.95 9.02
CA ALA A 131 5.35 11.68 9.08
C ALA A 131 6.29 10.47 9.03
N SER A 132 7.46 10.59 8.38
CA SER A 132 8.43 9.50 8.23
C SER A 132 9.38 9.36 9.43
N GLU A 133 9.54 10.38 10.26
CA GLU A 133 10.51 10.41 11.37
C GLU A 133 10.39 9.21 12.33
N PRO A 134 9.19 8.76 12.75
CA PRO A 134 9.08 7.59 13.62
C PRO A 134 9.67 6.33 12.98
N LEU A 135 9.40 6.10 11.70
CA LEU A 135 9.90 4.92 11.00
C LEU A 135 11.40 4.98 10.75
N LEU A 136 11.93 6.18 10.49
CA LEU A 136 13.37 6.40 10.35
C LEU A 136 14.08 6.13 11.67
N ARG A 137 13.56 6.69 12.78
CA ARG A 137 14.11 6.51 14.14
C ARG A 137 14.09 5.06 14.59
N ASN A 138 13.03 4.32 14.23
CA ASN A 138 12.89 2.89 14.54
C ASN A 138 13.66 1.98 13.57
N GLY A 139 14.35 2.56 12.57
CA GLY A 139 15.13 1.81 11.60
C GLY A 139 14.31 1.03 10.56
N CYS A 140 12.99 1.25 10.49
CA CYS A 140 12.12 0.60 9.50
C CYS A 140 12.43 1.07 8.08
N ILE A 141 12.84 2.33 7.93
CA ILE A 141 13.20 2.96 6.65
C ILE A 141 14.54 3.67 6.74
N THR A 142 15.08 4.01 5.58
CA THR A 142 16.27 4.86 5.44
C THR A 142 15.89 6.25 4.93
N THR A 143 16.81 7.21 5.03
CA THR A 143 16.64 8.57 4.46
C THR A 143 16.34 8.52 2.96
N LYS A 144 16.95 7.57 2.24
CA LYS A 144 16.69 7.36 0.81
C LYS A 144 15.22 7.06 0.52
N TYR A 145 14.54 6.31 1.39
CA TYR A 145 13.12 6.03 1.25
C TYR A 145 12.27 7.30 1.28
N ILE A 146 12.59 8.22 2.20
CA ILE A 146 11.92 9.53 2.32
C ILE A 146 12.16 10.38 1.06
N GLU A 147 13.39 10.43 0.58
CA GLU A 147 13.75 11.16 -0.65
C GLU A 147 12.97 10.63 -1.85
N ASN A 148 12.81 9.31 -1.96
CA ASN A 148 12.07 8.68 -3.06
C ASN A 148 10.56 8.93 -2.97
N MET A 149 9.96 8.96 -1.77
CA MET A 149 8.57 9.37 -1.59
C MET A 149 8.36 10.83 -2.02
N ILE A 150 9.22 11.75 -1.59
CA ILE A 150 9.18 13.16 -1.99
C ILE A 150 9.35 13.31 -3.50
N TYR A 151 10.31 12.57 -4.09
CA TYR A 151 10.50 12.55 -5.54
C TYR A 151 9.25 12.07 -6.29
N SER A 152 8.59 11.02 -5.79
CA SER A 152 7.37 10.49 -6.39
C SER A 152 6.23 11.51 -6.36
N VAL A 153 6.04 12.22 -5.23
CA VAL A 153 5.06 13.32 -5.13
C VAL A 153 5.39 14.42 -6.13
N LYS A 154 6.65 14.83 -6.24
CA LYS A 154 7.08 15.96 -7.07
C LYS A 154 6.91 15.73 -8.57
N TYR A 155 7.04 14.48 -9.04
CA TYR A 155 7.09 14.15 -10.47
C TYR A 155 5.90 13.31 -10.96
N ASP A 156 4.73 13.49 -10.33
CA ASP A 156 3.45 12.86 -10.72
C ASP A 156 3.51 11.33 -10.87
N LYS A 157 4.37 10.68 -10.09
CA LYS A 157 4.29 9.24 -9.98
C LYS A 157 3.04 8.87 -9.18
N PRO A 158 2.44 7.70 -9.43
CA PRO A 158 1.23 7.30 -8.71
C PRO A 158 1.43 7.41 -7.21
N ILE A 159 0.75 8.38 -6.60
CA ILE A 159 0.64 8.52 -5.17
C ILE A 159 -0.74 8.02 -4.82
N TRP A 160 -0.80 7.16 -3.82
CA TRP A 160 -2.05 6.55 -3.44
C TRP A 160 -2.86 7.50 -2.57
N THR A 161 -3.90 8.09 -3.16
CA THR A 161 -4.97 8.71 -2.39
C THR A 161 -5.98 7.61 -2.08
N ILE A 162 -6.08 7.21 -0.84
CA ILE A 162 -7.09 6.22 -0.42
C ILE A 162 -8.46 6.90 -0.35
N ALA A 163 -8.50 8.15 0.07
CA ALA A 163 -9.70 9.01 0.10
C ALA A 163 -9.32 10.49 0.15
N ASP A 164 -10.31 11.34 -0.09
CA ASP A 164 -10.17 12.79 0.05
C ASP A 164 -9.77 13.16 1.49
N GLY A 165 -8.62 13.79 1.62
CA GLY A 165 -8.07 14.17 2.92
C GLY A 165 -7.03 13.20 3.51
N LEU A 166 -6.74 12.05 2.88
CA LEU A 166 -5.69 11.13 3.32
C LEU A 166 -4.69 10.81 2.21
N LEU A 167 -3.43 11.14 2.45
CA LEU A 167 -2.29 10.73 1.64
C LEU A 167 -1.67 9.46 2.22
N LEU A 168 -1.53 8.41 1.41
CA LEU A 168 -0.69 7.25 1.70
C LEU A 168 0.64 7.37 0.95
N ALA A 169 1.68 7.83 1.65
CA ALA A 169 3.02 7.94 1.09
C ALA A 169 3.77 6.61 1.25
N HIS A 170 4.26 6.09 0.13
CA HIS A 170 5.11 4.91 0.09
C HIS A 170 6.04 4.95 -1.12
N ALA A 171 7.08 4.13 -1.11
CA ALA A 171 8.00 3.93 -2.21
C ALA A 171 8.31 2.43 -2.36
N SER A 172 9.10 2.05 -3.36
CA SER A 172 9.45 0.64 -3.59
C SER A 172 10.27 0.06 -2.45
N VAL A 173 10.15 -1.25 -2.23
CA VAL A 173 10.91 -2.00 -1.20
C VAL A 173 12.42 -1.78 -1.35
N GLU A 174 12.92 -1.80 -2.58
CA GLU A 174 14.36 -1.64 -2.92
C GLU A 174 14.89 -0.22 -2.64
N GLU A 175 13.99 0.71 -2.36
CA GLU A 175 14.32 2.13 -2.15
C GLU A 175 14.61 2.48 -0.68
N GLY A 176 14.79 1.49 0.18
CA GLY A 176 15.29 1.72 1.53
C GLY A 176 14.37 1.28 2.65
N VAL A 177 13.56 0.24 2.43
CA VAL A 177 12.78 -0.44 3.49
C VAL A 177 13.63 -1.50 4.16
N ASN A 178 13.65 -1.51 5.48
CA ASN A 178 14.32 -2.51 6.32
C ASN A 178 13.31 -3.41 7.04
N ALA A 179 12.16 -2.85 7.44
CA ALA A 179 11.13 -3.59 8.19
C ALA A 179 9.74 -3.04 7.89
N LEU A 180 8.71 -3.83 8.21
CA LEU A 180 7.32 -3.36 8.19
C LEU A 180 7.14 -2.23 9.21
N GLY A 181 6.48 -1.17 8.79
CA GLY A 181 6.12 -0.06 9.67
C GLY A 181 5.07 0.84 9.05
N MET A 182 4.27 1.45 9.91
CA MET A 182 3.36 2.52 9.54
C MET A 182 3.48 3.66 10.52
N SER A 183 3.30 4.88 10.03
CA SER A 183 3.19 6.07 10.84
C SER A 183 2.11 6.99 10.29
N LEU A 184 1.51 7.79 11.17
CA LEU A 184 0.44 8.72 10.83
C LEU A 184 0.77 10.10 11.37
N LEU A 185 0.64 11.12 10.53
CA LEU A 185 0.70 12.52 10.88
C LEU A 185 -0.64 13.18 10.55
N LYS A 186 -1.31 13.74 11.56
CA LYS A 186 -2.46 14.62 11.38
C LYS A 186 -1.97 16.06 11.31
N LEU A 187 -2.36 16.77 10.28
CA LEU A 187 -2.01 18.18 10.03
C LEU A 187 -3.07 19.10 10.64
N PRO A 188 -2.71 20.32 11.08
CA PRO A 188 -3.69 21.27 11.61
C PRO A 188 -4.72 21.68 10.56
N GLU A 189 -4.28 21.84 9.32
CA GLU A 189 -5.11 22.18 8.17
C GLU A 189 -4.76 21.29 6.96
N SER A 190 -5.68 21.20 5.99
CA SER A 190 -5.45 20.48 4.74
C SER A 190 -4.38 21.21 3.93
N ILE A 191 -3.41 20.48 3.43
CA ILE A 191 -2.37 21.01 2.54
C ILE A 191 -2.44 20.35 1.17
N CYS A 192 -2.05 21.11 0.14
CA CYS A 192 -2.05 20.66 -1.23
C CYS A 192 -0.73 20.00 -1.57
N PHE A 193 -0.78 18.72 -1.95
CA PHE A 193 0.34 17.95 -2.45
C PHE A 193 0.36 18.03 -3.99
N ASN A 194 1.46 18.55 -4.52
CA ASN A 194 1.70 18.68 -5.96
C ASN A 194 0.60 19.42 -6.77
N GLY A 195 -0.16 20.32 -6.14
CA GLY A 195 -1.09 21.22 -6.82
C GLY A 195 -2.47 20.66 -7.13
N TYR A 196 -2.77 19.39 -6.81
CA TYR A 196 -4.08 18.78 -7.12
C TYR A 196 -4.62 17.81 -6.06
N MET A 197 -3.83 17.43 -5.06
CA MET A 197 -4.26 16.52 -4.03
C MET A 197 -4.20 17.20 -2.67
N GLU A 198 -5.34 17.28 -2.00
CA GLU A 198 -5.42 17.83 -0.64
C GLU A 198 -5.49 16.72 0.41
N ALA A 199 -4.70 16.85 1.48
CA ALA A 199 -4.74 15.94 2.61
C ALA A 199 -4.55 16.66 3.94
N VAL A 200 -5.24 16.19 4.96
CA VAL A 200 -5.08 16.58 6.35
C VAL A 200 -4.46 15.46 7.18
N ILE A 201 -4.44 14.24 6.64
CA ILE A 201 -3.79 13.07 7.23
C ILE A 201 -2.75 12.53 6.24
N VAL A 202 -1.53 12.35 6.72
CA VAL A 202 -0.44 11.72 5.98
C VAL A 202 -0.08 10.41 6.67
N VAL A 203 -0.24 9.30 5.97
CA VAL A 203 0.21 7.97 6.42
C VAL A 203 1.43 7.59 5.61
N VAL A 204 2.51 7.20 6.29
CA VAL A 204 3.68 6.59 5.66
C VAL A 204 3.64 5.10 5.91
N MET A 205 3.82 4.32 4.85
CA MET A 205 3.85 2.87 4.92
C MET A 205 5.16 2.35 4.35
N ALA A 206 5.84 1.53 5.12
CA ALA A 206 7.01 0.77 4.71
C ALA A 206 6.71 -0.72 4.80
N THR A 207 6.95 -1.47 3.73
CA THR A 207 6.71 -2.91 3.70
C THR A 207 7.87 -3.64 3.02
N PRO A 208 8.47 -4.66 3.67
CA PRO A 208 9.55 -5.44 3.08
C PRO A 208 9.07 -6.46 2.05
N ASN A 209 7.77 -6.75 2.00
CA ASN A 209 7.15 -7.63 1.01
C ASN A 209 5.69 -7.21 0.73
N ARG A 210 5.05 -7.91 -0.21
CA ARG A 210 3.74 -7.53 -0.77
C ARG A 210 2.54 -7.93 0.07
N GLU A 211 2.68 -8.78 1.07
CA GLU A 211 1.55 -9.44 1.74
C GLU A 211 1.39 -8.98 3.19
N ILE A 212 2.50 -8.77 3.87
CA ILE A 212 2.55 -8.56 5.32
C ILE A 212 1.80 -7.30 5.80
N HIS A 213 1.63 -6.30 4.91
CA HIS A 213 0.95 -5.04 5.23
C HIS A 213 -0.54 -5.03 4.87
N LEU A 214 -1.03 -6.01 4.12
CA LEU A 214 -2.39 -5.98 3.54
C LEU A 214 -3.47 -5.88 4.60
N LYS A 215 -3.33 -6.61 5.72
CA LYS A 215 -4.30 -6.57 6.83
C LYS A 215 -4.43 -5.16 7.43
N ALA A 216 -3.30 -4.52 7.71
CA ALA A 216 -3.28 -3.15 8.22
C ALA A 216 -3.83 -2.14 7.21
N LEU A 217 -3.52 -2.33 5.94
CA LEU A 217 -4.01 -1.48 4.88
C LEU A 217 -5.53 -1.60 4.69
N TYR A 218 -6.10 -2.81 4.73
CA TYR A 218 -7.55 -3.01 4.71
C TYR A 218 -8.23 -2.35 5.91
N ALA A 219 -7.66 -2.49 7.11
CA ALA A 219 -8.19 -1.82 8.30
C ALA A 219 -8.17 -0.29 8.15
N LEU A 220 -7.13 0.27 7.51
CA LEU A 220 -7.09 1.70 7.20
C LEU A 220 -8.17 2.11 6.19
N ILE A 221 -8.41 1.30 5.16
CA ILE A 221 -9.48 1.53 4.18
C ILE A 221 -10.85 1.49 4.87
N ASP A 222 -11.09 0.52 5.76
CA ASP A 222 -12.34 0.39 6.50
C ASP A 222 -12.60 1.63 7.40
N ILE A 223 -11.55 2.26 7.97
CA ILE A 223 -11.68 3.52 8.71
C ILE A 223 -12.12 4.65 7.79
N VAL A 224 -11.46 4.76 6.63
CA VAL A 224 -11.72 5.82 5.66
C VAL A 224 -13.11 5.71 5.05
N GLU A 225 -13.63 4.50 4.86
CA GLU A 225 -15.00 4.25 4.36
C GLU A 225 -16.08 4.53 5.40
N ASN A 226 -15.74 4.57 6.69
CA ASN A 226 -16.64 5.00 7.74
C ASN A 226 -16.57 6.53 7.88
N GLU A 227 -17.54 7.24 7.28
CA GLU A 227 -17.57 8.71 7.27
C GLU A 227 -17.49 9.33 8.68
N GLU A 228 -18.15 8.75 9.67
CA GLU A 228 -18.17 9.27 11.03
C GLU A 228 -16.78 9.19 11.65
N ASP A 229 -16.15 8.00 11.62
CA ASP A 229 -14.84 7.80 12.20
C ASP A 229 -13.75 8.57 11.44
N PHE A 230 -13.83 8.62 10.11
CA PHE A 230 -12.87 9.36 9.31
C PHE A 230 -12.98 10.87 9.50
N ASN A 231 -14.20 11.42 9.60
CA ASN A 231 -14.40 12.85 9.90
C ASN A 231 -13.93 13.19 11.31
N ARG A 232 -14.14 12.30 12.29
CA ARG A 232 -13.59 12.47 13.65
C ARG A 232 -12.07 12.46 13.61
N MET A 233 -11.45 11.54 12.90
CA MET A 233 -9.98 11.47 12.76
C MET A 233 -9.40 12.73 12.11
N LYS A 234 -10.09 13.30 11.12
CA LYS A 234 -9.67 14.56 10.47
C LYS A 234 -9.79 15.79 11.37
N SER A 235 -10.75 15.79 12.29
CA SER A 235 -11.08 16.98 13.10
C SER A 235 -10.51 16.98 14.51
N THR A 236 -10.08 15.80 15.02
CA THR A 236 -9.57 15.72 16.39
C THR A 236 -8.15 16.24 16.53
N ASP A 237 -7.83 16.83 17.68
CA ASP A 237 -6.47 17.17 18.09
C ASP A 237 -5.97 16.24 19.23
N SER A 238 -6.55 15.06 19.34
CA SER A 238 -6.21 14.06 20.35
C SER A 238 -5.64 12.80 19.72
N ILE A 239 -4.36 12.49 20.00
CA ILE A 239 -3.73 11.22 19.61
C ILE A 239 -4.49 10.03 20.18
N SER A 240 -4.99 10.12 21.44
CA SER A 240 -5.78 9.05 22.04
C SER A 240 -7.06 8.77 21.26
N GLU A 241 -7.75 9.80 20.77
CA GLU A 241 -8.94 9.61 19.96
C GLU A 241 -8.63 8.98 18.60
N ILE A 242 -7.51 9.36 17.95
CA ILE A 242 -7.04 8.70 16.71
C ILE A 242 -6.77 7.22 16.98
N LEU A 243 -6.07 6.90 18.07
CA LEU A 243 -5.77 5.51 18.44
C LEU A 243 -7.02 4.71 18.81
N ASP A 244 -8.00 5.33 19.46
CA ASP A 244 -9.29 4.69 19.75
C ASP A 244 -10.05 4.33 18.46
N ILE A 245 -10.01 5.21 17.46
CA ILE A 245 -10.59 4.93 16.13
C ILE A 245 -9.86 3.77 15.43
N ILE A 246 -8.53 3.75 15.51
CA ILE A 246 -7.69 2.70 14.90
C ILE A 246 -7.92 1.35 15.59
N SER A 247 -8.12 1.33 16.89
CA SER A 247 -8.26 0.10 17.69
C SER A 247 -9.64 -0.54 17.62
N LYS A 248 -10.65 0.15 17.05
CA LYS A 248 -11.98 -0.45 16.87
C LYS A 248 -11.87 -1.70 15.98
N GLU A 249 -12.20 -2.85 16.53
CA GLU A 249 -12.36 -4.08 15.75
C GLU A 249 -13.53 -3.91 14.78
N ARG A 250 -13.23 -3.84 13.48
CA ARG A 250 -14.24 -3.57 12.45
C ARG A 250 -14.66 -4.82 11.69
N TYR A 251 -13.84 -5.88 11.72
CA TYR A 251 -14.17 -7.17 11.13
C TYR A 251 -13.41 -8.31 11.81
N GLU A 252 -14.14 -9.27 12.36
CA GLU A 252 -13.66 -10.63 12.41
C GLU A 252 -13.75 -11.18 10.98
N VAL A 253 -12.59 -11.40 10.36
CA VAL A 253 -12.54 -12.13 9.08
C VAL A 253 -12.86 -13.59 9.40
N CYS A 254 -14.12 -13.99 9.18
CA CYS A 254 -14.48 -15.39 9.08
C CYS A 254 -13.91 -16.02 7.82
#